data_8b64a6d7a8fe5cb7ce3e08bde904e652
#
_entry.id   8b64a6d7a8fe5cb7ce3e08bde904e652
#
_cell.length_a   1.000
_cell.length_b   1.000
_cell.length_c   1.000
_cell.angle_alpha   90.00
_cell.angle_beta   90.00
_cell.angle_gamma   90.00
#
_symmetry.space_group_name_H-M   'P 1'
#
loop_
_entity.id
_entity.type
_entity.pdbx_description
1 polymer ?
#
loop_
_entity_poly.entity_id
_entity_poly.type
_entity_poly.pdbx_seq_one_letter_code
_entity_poly.pdbx_strand_id
1 'polypeptide(L)'
;EYAEKKNIRTMSENHGHFMQDSDRMVALYKEINHPNYGLLCDIGNFICVDEENTAAVKNVAPYVIYVHAKDFLRKTAEECADGVPEGYYPTRSGKNYRCGTIVGEGVINAKECIKILTEQGYDGYISVEFEGLQEPMYAIKKGLENVKSYIIRT
;
A
#
# COMPACT_ATOMS: atom_id res chain seq x y z
N GLU A 1 1.67 13.61 21.46
CA GLU A 1 1.84 14.81 22.30
C GLU A 1 3.10 15.63 21.96
N TYR A 2 4.33 15.02 21.91
CA TYR A 2 5.54 15.80 21.60
C TYR A 2 5.53 16.37 20.17
N ALA A 3 5.20 15.55 19.18
CA ALA A 3 5.10 15.94 17.77
C ALA A 3 3.99 16.98 17.54
N GLU A 4 2.86 16.83 18.23
CA GLU A 4 1.74 17.76 18.21
C GLU A 4 2.16 19.17 18.63
N LYS A 5 2.96 19.31 19.71
CA LYS A 5 3.52 20.59 20.14
C LYS A 5 4.44 21.26 19.12
N LYS A 6 4.89 20.48 18.13
CA LYS A 6 5.69 20.93 16.99
C LYS A 6 4.89 21.08 15.70
N ASN A 7 3.56 20.90 15.78
CA ASN A 7 2.66 20.90 14.63
C ASN A 7 3.02 19.85 13.57
N ILE A 8 3.49 18.67 14.04
CA ILE A 8 3.88 17.53 13.19
C ILE A 8 2.94 16.37 13.50
N ARG A 9 2.25 15.84 12.49
CA ARG A 9 1.47 14.61 12.60
C ARG A 9 2.37 13.38 12.56
N THR A 10 1.96 12.34 13.26
CA THR A 10 2.63 11.04 13.26
C THR A 10 1.73 9.97 12.66
N MET A 11 2.32 8.93 12.09
CA MET A 11 1.59 7.85 11.45
C MET A 11 2.35 6.54 11.51
N SER A 12 1.63 5.43 11.34
CA SER A 12 2.22 4.10 11.10
C SER A 12 1.79 3.57 9.75
N GLU A 13 2.71 2.90 9.08
CA GLU A 13 2.51 2.25 7.79
C GLU A 13 2.20 0.77 7.97
N ASN A 14 1.38 0.20 7.09
CA ASN A 14 1.18 -1.24 6.94
C ASN A 14 2.41 -1.89 6.30
N HIS A 15 3.48 -2.05 7.07
CA HIS A 15 4.76 -2.57 6.62
C HIS A 15 5.33 -3.60 7.62
N GLY A 16 6.20 -4.54 7.13
CA GLY A 16 7.03 -5.36 7.98
C GLY A 16 6.32 -6.49 8.72
N HIS A 17 5.34 -7.16 8.13
CA HIS A 17 4.64 -8.36 8.61
C HIS A 17 3.83 -8.22 9.91
N PHE A 18 4.30 -7.46 10.90
CA PHE A 18 3.64 -7.39 12.21
C PHE A 18 2.38 -6.51 12.17
N MET A 19 2.47 -5.31 11.61
CA MET A 19 1.37 -4.33 11.50
C MET A 19 0.89 -4.15 10.06
N GLN A 20 0.94 -5.21 9.25
CA GLN A 20 0.73 -5.11 7.83
C GLN A 20 -0.71 -5.41 7.39
N ASP A 21 -1.46 -6.20 8.15
CA ASP A 21 -2.88 -6.43 7.86
C ASP A 21 -3.76 -5.29 8.36
N SER A 22 -4.88 -5.07 7.67
CA SER A 22 -5.76 -3.93 7.89
C SER A 22 -6.40 -3.92 9.28
N ASP A 23 -6.75 -5.09 9.82
CA ASP A 23 -7.38 -5.19 11.15
C ASP A 23 -6.43 -4.76 12.26
N ARG A 24 -5.14 -5.14 12.18
CA ARG A 24 -4.13 -4.70 13.16
C ARG A 24 -3.86 -3.20 13.05
N MET A 25 -3.84 -2.66 11.83
CA MET A 25 -3.72 -1.23 11.59
C MET A 25 -4.84 -0.45 12.28
N VAL A 26 -6.08 -0.88 12.07
CA VAL A 26 -7.26 -0.27 12.70
C VAL A 26 -7.24 -0.43 14.22
N ALA A 27 -6.84 -1.61 14.72
CA ALA A 27 -6.71 -1.85 16.16
C ALA A 27 -5.67 -0.92 16.80
N LEU A 28 -4.50 -0.77 16.18
CA LEU A 28 -3.45 0.14 16.64
C LEU A 28 -3.94 1.59 16.66
N TYR A 29 -4.62 2.05 15.60
CA TYR A 29 -5.18 3.39 15.54
C TYR A 29 -6.14 3.66 16.69
N LYS A 30 -7.06 2.72 16.95
CA LYS A 30 -8.05 2.82 18.02
C LYS A 30 -7.42 2.80 19.42
N GLU A 31 -6.37 2.01 19.62
CA GLU A 31 -5.64 1.92 20.89
C GLU A 31 -4.86 3.21 21.18
N ILE A 32 -4.17 3.78 20.18
CA ILE A 32 -3.46 5.05 20.31
C ILE A 32 -4.44 6.20 20.59
N ASN A 33 -5.58 6.22 19.90
CA ASN A 33 -6.69 7.16 20.09
C ASN A 33 -6.25 8.61 20.30
N HIS A 34 -5.37 9.11 19.41
CA HIS A 34 -4.83 10.47 19.53
C HIS A 34 -5.07 11.26 18.23
N PRO A 35 -5.61 12.51 18.30
CA PRO A 35 -5.99 13.28 17.09
C PRO A 35 -4.82 13.63 16.17
N ASN A 36 -3.59 13.64 16.69
CA ASN A 36 -2.37 13.91 15.91
C ASN A 36 -1.75 12.66 15.26
N TYR A 37 -2.38 11.49 15.45
CA TYR A 37 -1.94 10.22 14.87
C TYR A 37 -2.90 9.76 13.78
N GLY A 38 -2.38 9.13 12.73
CA GLY A 38 -3.15 8.54 11.66
C GLY A 38 -2.45 7.34 11.03
N LEU A 39 -3.01 6.81 9.96
CA LEU A 39 -2.42 5.71 9.21
C LEU A 39 -1.78 6.20 7.91
N LEU A 40 -0.61 5.70 7.60
CA LEU A 40 -0.08 5.69 6.25
C LEU A 40 -0.55 4.39 5.60
N CYS A 41 -1.33 4.49 4.55
CA CYS A 41 -1.82 3.35 3.79
C CYS A 41 -0.94 3.15 2.55
N ASP A 42 -0.07 2.13 2.57
CA ASP A 42 0.48 1.59 1.34
C ASP A 42 -0.53 0.62 0.74
N ILE A 43 -1.10 0.99 -0.42
CA ILE A 43 -2.16 0.22 -1.06
C ILE A 43 -1.68 -1.15 -1.58
N GLY A 44 -0.38 -1.35 -1.78
CA GLY A 44 0.23 -2.58 -2.27
C GLY A 44 0.60 -3.56 -1.16
N ASN A 45 1.03 -3.08 0.00
CA ASN A 45 1.63 -3.92 1.04
C ASN A 45 0.69 -4.98 1.65
N PHE A 46 -0.61 -4.85 1.52
CA PHE A 46 -1.57 -5.85 2.00
C PHE A 46 -1.40 -7.22 1.33
N ILE A 47 -0.93 -7.26 0.06
CA ILE A 47 -0.63 -8.54 -0.62
C ILE A 47 0.44 -9.34 0.11
N CYS A 48 1.38 -8.69 0.82
CA CYS A 48 2.45 -9.36 1.55
C CYS A 48 1.93 -10.26 2.67
N VAL A 49 0.73 -10.00 3.15
CA VAL A 49 0.03 -10.79 4.17
C VAL A 49 -1.18 -11.54 3.63
N ASP A 50 -1.24 -11.66 2.30
CA ASP A 50 -2.31 -12.36 1.55
C ASP A 50 -3.71 -11.75 1.76
N GLU A 51 -3.79 -10.48 2.11
CA GLU A 51 -5.05 -9.74 2.24
C GLU A 51 -5.44 -9.11 0.89
N GLU A 52 -6.73 -9.11 0.58
CA GLU A 52 -7.23 -8.47 -0.64
C GLU A 52 -7.14 -6.94 -0.49
N ASN A 53 -6.46 -6.28 -1.42
CA ASN A 53 -6.05 -4.89 -1.26
C ASN A 53 -7.21 -3.89 -1.20
N THR A 54 -8.26 -4.07 -2.02
CA THR A 54 -9.39 -3.12 -2.02
C THR A 54 -10.22 -3.24 -0.75
N ALA A 55 -10.40 -4.46 -0.22
CA ALA A 55 -11.06 -4.68 1.06
C ALA A 55 -10.25 -4.09 2.22
N ALA A 56 -8.93 -4.32 2.23
CA ALA A 56 -8.02 -3.77 3.23
C ALA A 56 -8.02 -2.24 3.23
N VAL A 57 -7.87 -1.63 2.05
CA VAL A 57 -7.92 -0.16 1.89
C VAL A 57 -9.25 0.38 2.39
N LYS A 58 -10.39 -0.25 2.07
CA LYS A 58 -11.70 0.17 2.56
C LYS A 58 -11.79 0.15 4.10
N ASN A 59 -11.16 -0.85 4.74
CA ASN A 59 -11.14 -0.97 6.20
C ASN A 59 -10.34 0.16 6.86
N VAL A 60 -9.19 0.53 6.30
CA VAL A 60 -8.31 1.56 6.89
C VAL A 60 -8.64 2.99 6.45
N ALA A 61 -9.34 3.19 5.33
CA ALA A 61 -9.57 4.48 4.69
C ALA A 61 -10.05 5.60 5.64
N PRO A 62 -10.95 5.36 6.62
CA PRO A 62 -11.40 6.42 7.54
C PRO A 62 -10.29 7.01 8.42
N TYR A 63 -9.13 6.36 8.50
CA TYR A 63 -8.04 6.71 9.41
C TYR A 63 -6.77 7.16 8.69
N VAL A 64 -6.80 7.14 7.35
CA VAL A 64 -5.63 7.41 6.50
C VAL A 64 -5.34 8.90 6.43
N ILE A 65 -4.06 9.25 6.64
CA ILE A 65 -3.56 10.62 6.51
C ILE A 65 -2.42 10.76 5.50
N TYR A 66 -1.92 9.64 4.97
CA TYR A 66 -0.94 9.59 3.90
C TYR A 66 -1.06 8.29 3.12
N VAL A 67 -0.71 8.30 1.83
CA VAL A 67 -0.86 7.15 0.95
C VAL A 67 0.44 6.88 0.20
N HIS A 68 0.87 5.60 0.19
CA HIS A 68 1.83 5.08 -0.77
C HIS A 68 1.10 4.27 -1.85
N ALA A 69 1.43 4.56 -3.10
CA ALA A 69 1.01 3.77 -4.25
C ALA A 69 2.17 2.84 -4.66
N LYS A 70 2.02 1.57 -4.38
CA LYS A 70 2.94 0.48 -4.69
C LYS A 70 2.18 -0.61 -5.42
N ASP A 71 2.85 -1.34 -6.31
CA ASP A 71 2.24 -2.45 -7.05
C ASP A 71 3.18 -3.65 -7.14
N PHE A 72 2.59 -4.83 -7.29
CA PHE A 72 3.30 -6.09 -7.31
C PHE A 72 2.79 -7.00 -8.41
N LEU A 73 3.69 -7.75 -9.03
CA LEU A 73 3.39 -8.99 -9.72
C LEU A 73 3.20 -10.10 -8.68
N ARG A 74 2.38 -11.10 -8.98
CA ARG A 74 2.16 -12.25 -8.12
C ARG A 74 2.32 -13.55 -8.87
N LYS A 75 2.87 -14.56 -8.18
CA LYS A 75 2.90 -15.96 -8.59
C LYS A 75 2.43 -16.83 -7.44
N THR A 76 1.81 -17.95 -7.72
CA THR A 76 1.50 -18.97 -6.70
C THR A 76 2.74 -19.80 -6.37
N ALA A 77 2.71 -20.52 -5.25
CA ALA A 77 3.78 -21.46 -4.90
C ALA A 77 3.93 -22.58 -5.97
N GLU A 78 2.82 -23.00 -6.61
CA GLU A 78 2.83 -23.98 -7.69
C GLU A 78 3.57 -23.46 -8.93
N GLU A 79 3.36 -22.20 -9.30
CA GLU A 79 4.07 -21.53 -10.40
C GLU A 79 5.58 -21.34 -10.12
N CYS A 80 5.99 -21.48 -8.87
CA CYS A 80 7.38 -21.37 -8.43
C CYS A 80 7.97 -22.72 -8.01
N ALA A 81 7.32 -23.86 -8.29
CA ALA A 81 7.76 -25.20 -7.89
C ALA A 81 9.14 -25.57 -8.43
N ASP A 82 9.47 -25.16 -9.65
CA ASP A 82 10.77 -25.40 -10.32
C ASP A 82 11.85 -24.36 -9.93
N GLY A 83 11.52 -23.41 -9.06
CA GLY A 83 12.40 -22.35 -8.59
C GLY A 83 11.71 -21.00 -8.52
N VAL A 84 12.07 -20.20 -7.52
CA VAL A 84 11.54 -18.85 -7.34
C VAL A 84 12.31 -17.90 -8.26
N PRO A 85 11.62 -17.17 -9.18
CA PRO A 85 12.32 -16.23 -10.05
C PRO A 85 12.96 -15.07 -9.27
N GLU A 86 13.96 -14.44 -9.88
CA GLU A 86 14.62 -13.26 -9.33
C GLU A 86 13.59 -12.16 -8.97
N GLY A 87 13.81 -11.50 -7.82
CA GLY A 87 12.97 -10.42 -7.35
C GLY A 87 11.64 -10.85 -6.69
N TYR A 88 11.32 -12.14 -6.70
CA TYR A 88 10.14 -12.67 -6.03
C TYR A 88 10.44 -13.10 -4.60
N TYR A 89 9.59 -12.66 -3.67
CA TYR A 89 9.67 -12.98 -2.24
C TYR A 89 8.34 -13.59 -1.77
N PRO A 90 8.36 -14.54 -0.84
CA PRO A 90 7.14 -15.18 -0.35
C PRO A 90 6.24 -14.18 0.39
N THR A 91 4.93 -14.38 0.29
CA THR A 91 3.96 -13.76 1.18
C THR A 91 3.98 -14.44 2.56
N ARG A 92 3.29 -13.86 3.56
CA ARG A 92 3.26 -14.39 4.94
C ARG A 92 2.85 -15.87 5.00
N SER A 93 1.88 -16.28 4.19
CA SER A 93 1.41 -17.67 4.18
C SER A 93 2.35 -18.64 3.45
N GLY A 94 3.26 -18.13 2.63
CA GLY A 94 4.08 -18.93 1.72
C GLY A 94 3.31 -19.53 0.52
N LYS A 95 2.03 -19.24 0.39
CA LYS A 95 1.20 -19.74 -0.73
C LYS A 95 1.42 -18.97 -2.02
N ASN A 96 1.90 -17.72 -1.90
CA ASN A 96 2.16 -16.84 -3.03
C ASN A 96 3.55 -16.22 -2.90
N TYR A 97 4.04 -15.72 -4.04
CA TYR A 97 5.25 -14.90 -4.15
C TYR A 97 4.90 -13.59 -4.85
N ARG A 98 5.57 -12.52 -4.45
CA ARG A 98 5.39 -11.17 -4.98
C ARG A 98 6.71 -10.58 -5.45
N CYS A 99 6.67 -9.79 -6.51
CA CYS A 99 7.78 -8.98 -7.01
C CYS A 99 7.26 -7.57 -7.26
N GLY A 100 7.95 -6.55 -6.77
CA GLY A 100 7.57 -5.17 -7.03
C GLY A 100 7.55 -4.83 -8.51
N THR A 101 6.63 -3.96 -8.92
CA THR A 101 6.51 -3.49 -10.31
C THR A 101 6.00 -2.05 -10.36
N ILE A 102 5.89 -1.51 -11.57
CA ILE A 102 5.36 -0.18 -11.84
C ILE A 102 3.88 -0.11 -11.41
N VAL A 103 3.49 0.92 -10.68
CA VAL A 103 2.10 1.12 -10.27
C VAL A 103 1.17 1.14 -11.48
N GLY A 104 0.19 0.24 -11.49
CA GLY A 104 -0.75 0.03 -12.58
C GLY A 104 -0.34 -1.07 -13.58
N GLU A 105 0.80 -1.72 -13.38
CA GLU A 105 1.26 -2.86 -14.21
C GLU A 105 1.26 -4.19 -13.44
N GLY A 106 0.85 -4.17 -12.18
CA GLY A 106 0.77 -5.34 -11.32
C GLY A 106 -0.66 -5.84 -11.09
N VAL A 107 -0.82 -6.56 -9.98
CA VAL A 107 -2.11 -7.16 -9.60
C VAL A 107 -2.92 -6.29 -8.64
N ILE A 108 -2.33 -5.19 -8.15
CA ILE A 108 -3.03 -4.27 -7.25
C ILE A 108 -3.97 -3.39 -8.06
N ASN A 109 -5.25 -3.40 -7.72
CA ASN A 109 -6.20 -2.48 -8.35
C ASN A 109 -6.03 -1.06 -7.79
N ALA A 110 -4.88 -0.43 -8.11
CA ALA A 110 -4.51 0.89 -7.59
C ALA A 110 -5.57 1.95 -7.88
N LYS A 111 -6.22 1.88 -9.05
CA LYS A 111 -7.30 2.80 -9.42
C LYS A 111 -8.48 2.71 -8.46
N GLU A 112 -8.94 1.50 -8.14
CA GLU A 112 -10.07 1.31 -7.21
C GLU A 112 -9.68 1.65 -5.78
N CYS A 113 -8.45 1.33 -5.34
CA CYS A 113 -7.93 1.73 -4.03
C CYS A 113 -7.95 3.26 -3.87
N ILE A 114 -7.45 4.00 -4.85
CA ILE A 114 -7.44 5.47 -4.84
C ILE A 114 -8.88 6.02 -4.83
N LYS A 115 -9.78 5.44 -5.62
CA LYS A 115 -11.19 5.81 -5.62
C LYS A 115 -11.84 5.62 -4.25
N ILE A 116 -11.64 4.46 -3.59
CA ILE A 116 -12.15 4.20 -2.24
C ILE A 116 -11.67 5.27 -1.25
N LEU A 117 -10.38 5.61 -1.28
CA LEU A 117 -9.80 6.65 -0.42
C LEU A 117 -10.45 8.02 -0.67
N THR A 118 -10.59 8.43 -1.93
CA THR A 118 -11.21 9.72 -2.28
C THR A 118 -12.70 9.77 -1.92
N GLU A 119 -13.44 8.70 -2.10
CA GLU A 119 -14.84 8.58 -1.68
C GLU A 119 -15.01 8.66 -0.14
N GLN A 120 -13.98 8.29 0.62
CA GLN A 120 -13.91 8.47 2.08
C GLN A 120 -13.42 9.87 2.51
N GLY A 121 -13.20 10.78 1.54
CA GLY A 121 -12.79 12.16 1.80
C GLY A 121 -11.29 12.37 1.91
N TYR A 122 -10.46 11.40 1.48
CA TYR A 122 -9.01 11.60 1.45
C TYR A 122 -8.63 12.61 0.35
N ASP A 123 -7.95 13.69 0.73
CA ASP A 123 -7.47 14.77 -0.14
C ASP A 123 -5.96 15.04 0.02
N GLY A 124 -5.25 14.13 0.71
CA GLY A 124 -3.83 14.24 0.99
C GLY A 124 -2.93 13.82 -0.17
N TYR A 125 -1.64 13.64 0.12
CA TYR A 125 -0.63 13.27 -0.86
C TYR A 125 -0.63 11.76 -1.13
N ILE A 126 -0.39 11.37 -2.39
CA ILE A 126 -0.12 10.01 -2.82
C ILE A 126 1.30 9.96 -3.35
N SER A 127 2.20 9.26 -2.66
CA SER A 127 3.56 9.02 -3.10
C SER A 127 3.66 7.70 -3.87
N VAL A 128 4.35 7.71 -5.01
CA VAL A 128 4.69 6.46 -5.71
C VAL A 128 5.90 5.83 -5.03
N GLU A 129 5.76 4.57 -4.62
CA GLU A 129 6.84 3.76 -4.10
C GLU A 129 7.13 2.60 -5.05
N PHE A 130 8.42 2.40 -5.39
CA PHE A 130 8.84 1.39 -6.36
C PHE A 130 9.92 0.49 -5.78
N GLU A 131 9.69 -0.81 -5.82
CA GLU A 131 10.62 -1.86 -5.35
C GLU A 131 10.75 -3.00 -6.38
N GLY A 132 10.72 -2.66 -7.67
CA GLY A 132 10.77 -3.63 -8.77
C GLY A 132 12.17 -3.78 -9.39
N LEU A 133 12.25 -4.62 -10.45
CA LEU A 133 13.48 -4.89 -11.20
C LEU A 133 13.70 -3.90 -12.36
N GLN A 134 12.68 -3.11 -12.70
CA GLN A 134 12.78 -2.13 -13.80
C GLN A 134 13.71 -0.97 -13.41
N GLU A 135 14.17 -0.20 -14.40
CA GLU A 135 14.96 1.01 -14.15
C GLU A 135 14.15 1.98 -13.27
N PRO A 136 14.68 2.41 -12.10
CA PRO A 136 13.88 3.12 -11.10
C PRO A 136 13.29 4.45 -11.56
N MET A 137 14.05 5.27 -12.30
CA MET A 137 13.57 6.59 -12.74
C MET A 137 12.45 6.46 -13.77
N TYR A 138 12.55 5.49 -14.68
CA TYR A 138 11.49 5.16 -15.61
C TYR A 138 10.25 4.66 -14.87
N ALA A 139 10.44 3.71 -13.95
CA ALA A 139 9.35 3.09 -13.20
C ALA A 139 8.56 4.10 -12.35
N ILE A 140 9.25 4.97 -11.62
CA ILE A 140 8.63 6.02 -10.82
C ILE A 140 7.87 7.02 -11.71
N LYS A 141 8.49 7.46 -12.80
CA LYS A 141 7.83 8.38 -13.75
C LYS A 141 6.55 7.78 -14.33
N LYS A 142 6.63 6.54 -14.78
CA LYS A 142 5.49 5.82 -15.37
C LYS A 142 4.39 5.56 -14.33
N GLY A 143 4.76 5.11 -13.12
CA GLY A 143 3.83 4.94 -12.01
C GLY A 143 3.13 6.24 -11.63
N LEU A 144 3.85 7.37 -11.61
CA LEU A 144 3.27 8.68 -11.35
C LEU A 144 2.28 9.12 -12.44
N GLU A 145 2.57 8.84 -13.73
CA GLU A 145 1.63 9.09 -14.84
C GLU A 145 0.35 8.27 -14.65
N ASN A 146 0.48 7.00 -14.29
CA ASN A 146 -0.65 6.11 -14.03
C ASN A 146 -1.50 6.63 -12.85
N VAL A 147 -0.89 6.93 -11.70
CA VAL A 147 -1.59 7.46 -10.51
C VAL A 147 -2.32 8.77 -10.86
N LYS A 148 -1.69 9.69 -11.57
CA LYS A 148 -2.36 10.93 -12.02
C LYS A 148 -3.59 10.68 -12.86
N SER A 149 -3.59 9.62 -13.69
CA SER A 149 -4.74 9.25 -14.52
C SER A 149 -5.91 8.67 -13.72
N TYR A 150 -5.65 8.16 -12.49
CA TYR A 150 -6.68 7.59 -11.61
C TYR A 150 -7.37 8.65 -10.73
N ILE A 151 -6.70 9.79 -10.52
CA ILE A 151 -7.27 10.91 -9.76
C ILE A 151 -8.23 11.66 -10.68
N ILE A 152 -9.50 11.28 -10.65
CA ILE A 152 -10.55 11.98 -11.39
C ILE A 152 -10.75 13.31 -10.67
N ARG A 153 -10.28 14.40 -11.29
CA ARG A 153 -10.72 15.75 -10.90
C ARG A 153 -12.16 15.90 -11.40
N THR A 154 -13.12 15.77 -10.50
CA THR A 154 -14.49 16.25 -10.71
C THR A 154 -14.51 17.76 -10.63
#